data_3f461fc43a822c79ba4164eebac76d5e
#
_entry.id   3f461fc43a822c79ba4164eebac76d5e
#
_cell.length_a   1.000
_cell.length_b   1.000
_cell.length_c   1.000
_cell.angle_alpha   90.00
_cell.angle_beta   90.00
_cell.angle_gamma   90.00
#
_symmetry.space_group_name_H-M   'P 1'
#
loop_
_entity.id
_entity.type
_entity.pdbx_description
1 polymer ?
#
loop_
_entity_poly.entity_id
_entity_poly.type
_entity_poly.pdbx_seq_one_letter_code
_entity_poly.pdbx_strand_id
1 'polypeptide(L)'
;VGGGTTLINENELLKTLELCKKLFNIKEISCESDPNHIIPEKLSMFKGIIDRLSCGIQSFDDEILKKIARYNKFGSSKQLQEKISKALGILPIFSLDLIFNFPSQTEEQLLNDLKIAKNLAPQQITTYPLMKSNLTKDNIAKSLGVETKDNEFKYYQIIRNFFKDYQQNNGWSFSLEKNQLNDEYVSSHHEYLGVGSGAFSFLDGELLINAFDLNDYAKMIQEKQNANIAKASFTRKEIIKYIFLTEMFAGKIQIDKFNQTLNCDLEKELFKELLGLKISNAIKKENGALITSEFGQYLFVVLMKDFYTGMDLVRAVFRDSKRLKNKDFINIMKENISSI
;
A
#
# COMPACT_ATOMS: atom_id res chain seq x y z
N VAL A 1 3.89 -1.13 -10.75
CA VAL A 1 2.70 -0.94 -11.61
C VAL A 1 1.47 -1.36 -10.82
N GLY A 2 0.52 -0.43 -10.62
CA GLY A 2 -0.62 -0.64 -9.74
C GLY A 2 -1.88 0.07 -10.27
N GLY A 3 -2.85 0.25 -9.36
CA GLY A 3 -4.15 0.84 -9.65
C GLY A 3 -5.23 -0.19 -9.91
N GLY A 4 -5.01 -1.42 -9.52
CA GLY A 4 -5.85 -2.59 -9.68
C GLY A 4 -5.13 -3.72 -10.41
N THR A 5 -5.88 -4.61 -11.06
CA THR A 5 -5.30 -5.73 -11.81
C THR A 5 -4.52 -5.25 -13.02
N THR A 6 -3.21 -5.43 -13.03
CA THR A 6 -2.34 -4.97 -14.12
C THR A 6 -2.22 -5.97 -15.27
N LEU A 7 -2.48 -7.24 -15.01
CA LEU A 7 -2.37 -8.36 -15.98
C LEU A 7 -3.66 -8.57 -16.83
N ILE A 8 -4.43 -7.51 -17.08
CA ILE A 8 -5.66 -7.59 -17.91
C ILE A 8 -5.32 -7.78 -19.39
N ASN A 9 -4.28 -7.08 -19.87
CA ASN A 9 -3.77 -7.19 -21.22
C ASN A 9 -2.26 -7.42 -21.15
N GLU A 10 -1.87 -8.68 -21.10
CA GLU A 10 -0.50 -9.11 -20.86
C GLU A 10 0.46 -8.62 -21.95
N ASN A 11 0.03 -8.66 -23.22
CA ASN A 11 0.87 -8.25 -24.34
C ASN A 11 1.18 -6.75 -24.30
N GLU A 12 0.20 -5.93 -24.01
CA GLU A 12 0.41 -4.47 -23.94
C GLU A 12 1.19 -4.09 -22.66
N LEU A 13 0.96 -4.79 -21.56
CA LEU A 13 1.77 -4.61 -20.36
C LEU A 13 3.24 -4.96 -20.63
N LEU A 14 3.50 -6.11 -21.27
CA LEU A 14 4.84 -6.56 -21.62
C LEU A 14 5.58 -5.49 -22.44
N LYS A 15 4.97 -5.05 -23.55
CA LYS A 15 5.53 -3.98 -24.40
C LYS A 15 5.82 -2.70 -23.61
N THR A 16 4.91 -2.33 -22.71
CA THR A 16 5.06 -1.12 -21.86
C THR A 16 6.25 -1.27 -20.91
N LEU A 17 6.37 -2.42 -20.24
CA LEU A 17 7.49 -2.68 -19.32
C LEU A 17 8.84 -2.74 -20.04
N GLU A 18 8.89 -3.37 -21.21
CA GLU A 18 10.09 -3.40 -22.05
C GLU A 18 10.50 -2.00 -22.52
N LEU A 19 9.51 -1.18 -22.94
CA LEU A 19 9.75 0.23 -23.29
C LEU A 19 10.29 1.01 -22.10
N CYS A 20 9.69 0.85 -20.92
CA CYS A 20 10.16 1.50 -19.70
C CYS A 20 11.61 1.09 -19.36
N LYS A 21 11.93 -0.21 -19.44
CA LYS A 21 13.31 -0.70 -19.22
C LYS A 21 14.29 -0.12 -20.23
N LYS A 22 13.86 0.09 -21.47
CA LYS A 22 14.70 0.70 -22.52
C LYS A 22 14.95 2.19 -22.29
N LEU A 23 13.95 2.92 -21.80
CA LEU A 23 14.01 4.38 -21.65
C LEU A 23 14.60 4.81 -20.32
N PHE A 24 14.44 4.01 -19.26
CA PHE A 24 14.84 4.33 -17.90
C PHE A 24 15.74 3.26 -17.30
N ASN A 25 16.60 3.66 -16.38
CA ASN A 25 17.46 2.72 -15.64
C ASN A 25 16.67 2.03 -14.51
N ILE A 26 15.62 1.28 -14.89
CA ILE A 26 14.77 0.57 -13.96
C ILE A 26 15.55 -0.57 -13.31
N LYS A 27 15.51 -0.64 -11.98
CA LYS A 27 16.18 -1.70 -11.21
C LYS A 27 15.24 -2.84 -10.88
N GLU A 28 13.97 -2.51 -10.60
CA GLU A 28 12.98 -3.44 -10.08
C GLU A 28 11.60 -3.12 -10.64
N ILE A 29 10.82 -4.14 -10.95
CA ILE A 29 9.43 -4.01 -11.40
C ILE A 29 8.53 -4.82 -10.48
N SER A 30 7.64 -4.11 -9.77
CA SER A 30 6.57 -4.71 -8.98
C SER A 30 5.22 -4.46 -9.66
N CYS A 31 4.39 -5.50 -9.72
CA CYS A 31 3.03 -5.44 -10.29
C CYS A 31 2.00 -5.95 -9.31
N GLU A 32 0.76 -5.47 -9.45
CA GLU A 32 -0.41 -5.95 -8.71
C GLU A 32 -1.28 -6.85 -9.60
N SER A 33 -1.92 -7.86 -9.00
CA SER A 33 -2.82 -8.76 -9.71
C SER A 33 -3.98 -9.25 -8.82
N ASP A 34 -4.85 -10.03 -9.42
CA ASP A 34 -5.92 -10.75 -8.74
C ASP A 34 -5.89 -12.26 -9.06
N PRO A 35 -6.62 -13.11 -8.33
CA PRO A 35 -6.58 -14.57 -8.50
C PRO A 35 -7.01 -15.10 -9.87
N ASN A 36 -7.66 -14.32 -10.71
CA ASN A 36 -8.04 -14.76 -12.06
C ASN A 36 -6.96 -14.49 -13.12
N HIS A 37 -5.97 -13.67 -12.79
CA HIS A 37 -4.92 -13.26 -13.73
C HIS A 37 -3.54 -13.86 -13.41
N ILE A 38 -3.41 -14.65 -12.32
CA ILE A 38 -2.17 -15.37 -11.99
C ILE A 38 -2.05 -16.72 -12.70
N ILE A 39 -2.36 -16.74 -14.00
CA ILE A 39 -2.31 -17.94 -14.84
C ILE A 39 -0.86 -18.27 -15.17
N PRO A 40 -0.35 -19.49 -14.91
CA PRO A 40 1.05 -19.86 -15.07
C PRO A 40 1.65 -19.54 -16.43
N GLU A 41 0.93 -19.83 -17.50
CA GLU A 41 1.38 -19.60 -18.88
C GLU A 41 1.57 -18.11 -19.15
N LYS A 42 0.64 -17.27 -18.65
CA LYS A 42 0.71 -15.81 -18.77
C LYS A 42 1.82 -15.21 -17.90
N LEU A 43 1.95 -15.68 -16.66
CA LEU A 43 3.04 -15.23 -15.76
C LEU A 43 4.42 -15.55 -16.33
N SER A 44 4.53 -16.67 -17.03
CA SER A 44 5.80 -17.09 -17.65
C SER A 44 6.31 -16.11 -18.70
N MET A 45 5.45 -15.31 -19.33
CA MET A 45 5.84 -14.25 -20.27
C MET A 45 6.63 -13.13 -19.61
N PHE A 46 6.50 -12.96 -18.30
CA PHE A 46 7.12 -11.88 -17.53
C PHE A 46 8.39 -12.31 -16.78
N LYS A 47 8.88 -13.54 -16.99
CA LYS A 47 10.15 -13.99 -16.39
C LYS A 47 11.30 -13.08 -16.81
N GLY A 48 12.08 -12.60 -15.84
CA GLY A 48 13.17 -11.65 -16.09
C GLY A 48 12.72 -10.20 -16.35
N ILE A 49 11.44 -9.94 -16.26
CA ILE A 49 10.85 -8.60 -16.43
C ILE A 49 10.20 -8.12 -15.15
N ILE A 50 9.27 -8.89 -14.58
CA ILE A 50 8.64 -8.58 -13.30
C ILE A 50 9.41 -9.28 -12.19
N ASP A 51 9.85 -8.52 -11.20
CA ASP A 51 10.61 -9.02 -10.04
C ASP A 51 9.68 -9.40 -8.89
N ARG A 52 8.55 -8.69 -8.71
CA ARG A 52 7.56 -8.91 -7.67
C ARG A 52 6.14 -8.83 -8.22
N LEU A 53 5.32 -9.81 -7.89
CA LEU A 53 3.87 -9.81 -8.16
C LEU A 53 3.10 -9.90 -6.84
N SER A 54 2.25 -8.90 -6.57
CA SER A 54 1.32 -8.92 -5.46
C SER A 54 -0.04 -9.42 -5.92
N CYS A 55 -0.64 -10.32 -5.16
CA CYS A 55 -1.95 -10.88 -5.47
C CYS A 55 -2.91 -10.65 -4.30
N GLY A 56 -3.93 -9.83 -4.55
CA GLY A 56 -4.98 -9.55 -3.58
C GLY A 56 -5.88 -10.76 -3.36
N ILE A 57 -5.73 -11.45 -2.24
CA ILE A 57 -6.59 -12.57 -1.81
C ILE A 57 -7.65 -12.09 -0.84
N GLN A 58 -7.25 -11.27 0.09
CA GLN A 58 -8.00 -10.62 1.17
C GLN A 58 -8.30 -11.57 2.34
N SER A 59 -8.83 -12.78 2.11
CA SER A 59 -9.09 -13.82 3.10
C SER A 59 -9.16 -15.19 2.43
N PHE A 60 -8.97 -16.25 3.21
CA PHE A 60 -9.25 -17.64 2.83
C PHE A 60 -10.51 -18.17 3.51
N ASP A 61 -11.27 -17.34 4.21
CA ASP A 61 -12.57 -17.72 4.78
C ASP A 61 -13.69 -17.52 3.76
N ASP A 62 -14.40 -18.59 3.41
CA ASP A 62 -15.44 -18.56 2.37
C ASP A 62 -16.60 -17.62 2.73
N GLU A 63 -16.93 -17.45 4.02
CA GLU A 63 -18.01 -16.55 4.46
C GLU A 63 -17.57 -15.09 4.33
N ILE A 64 -16.32 -14.77 4.68
CA ILE A 64 -15.75 -13.43 4.44
C ILE A 64 -15.71 -13.16 2.94
N LEU A 65 -15.21 -14.11 2.12
CA LEU A 65 -15.14 -13.95 0.67
C LEU A 65 -16.52 -13.70 0.03
N LYS A 66 -17.58 -14.36 0.52
CA LYS A 66 -18.96 -14.10 0.08
C LYS A 66 -19.41 -12.68 0.43
N LYS A 67 -19.17 -12.25 1.67
CA LYS A 67 -19.56 -10.92 2.15
C LYS A 67 -18.87 -9.78 1.41
N ILE A 68 -17.61 -9.96 0.99
CA ILE A 68 -16.86 -8.97 0.21
C ILE A 68 -17.00 -9.15 -1.31
N ALA A 69 -17.96 -9.98 -1.76
CA ALA A 69 -18.27 -10.26 -3.16
C ALA A 69 -17.09 -10.85 -3.97
N ARG A 70 -16.16 -11.55 -3.31
CA ARG A 70 -15.01 -12.18 -3.96
C ARG A 70 -15.21 -13.66 -4.26
N TYR A 71 -16.02 -14.37 -3.48
CA TYR A 71 -16.27 -15.81 -3.63
C TYR A 71 -16.74 -16.17 -5.05
N ASN A 72 -17.77 -15.49 -5.55
CA ASN A 72 -18.31 -15.76 -6.89
C ASN A 72 -17.33 -15.31 -8.01
N LYS A 73 -16.49 -14.32 -7.74
CA LYS A 73 -15.54 -13.77 -8.72
C LYS A 73 -14.28 -14.62 -8.84
N PHE A 74 -13.74 -15.11 -7.73
CA PHE A 74 -12.43 -15.72 -7.68
C PHE A 74 -12.41 -17.17 -7.26
N GLY A 75 -13.52 -17.67 -6.67
CA GLY A 75 -13.67 -19.02 -6.18
C GLY A 75 -13.60 -19.14 -4.67
N SER A 76 -13.76 -20.39 -4.19
CA SER A 76 -13.63 -20.77 -2.78
C SER A 76 -12.17 -20.71 -2.31
N SER A 77 -11.96 -20.76 -1.00
CA SER A 77 -10.65 -20.88 -0.37
C SER A 77 -9.77 -21.96 -1.02
N LYS A 78 -10.34 -23.16 -1.25
CA LYS A 78 -9.64 -24.26 -1.90
C LYS A 78 -9.18 -23.91 -3.32
N GLN A 79 -10.08 -23.32 -4.11
CA GLN A 79 -9.76 -22.89 -5.49
C GLN A 79 -8.70 -21.78 -5.53
N LEU A 80 -8.74 -20.85 -4.57
CA LEU A 80 -7.71 -19.81 -4.43
C LEU A 80 -6.34 -20.44 -4.12
N GLN A 81 -6.29 -21.38 -3.16
CA GLN A 81 -5.04 -22.09 -2.83
C GLN A 81 -4.48 -22.87 -4.03
N GLU A 82 -5.32 -23.53 -4.83
CA GLU A 82 -4.90 -24.22 -6.04
C GLU A 82 -4.33 -23.28 -7.11
N LYS A 83 -4.96 -22.10 -7.32
CA LYS A 83 -4.47 -21.08 -8.24
C LYS A 83 -3.10 -20.54 -7.80
N ILE A 84 -2.98 -20.18 -6.51
CA ILE A 84 -1.75 -19.66 -5.94
C ILE A 84 -0.63 -20.69 -6.04
N SER A 85 -0.87 -21.93 -5.64
CA SER A 85 0.13 -23.00 -5.69
C SER A 85 0.72 -23.21 -7.10
N LYS A 86 -0.09 -23.02 -8.14
CA LYS A 86 0.36 -23.11 -9.54
C LYS A 86 1.17 -21.90 -9.99
N ALA A 87 0.96 -20.72 -9.38
CA ALA A 87 1.64 -19.47 -9.72
C ALA A 87 2.97 -19.27 -8.98
N LEU A 88 3.11 -19.90 -7.81
CA LEU A 88 4.31 -19.79 -6.98
C LEU A 88 5.58 -20.27 -7.72
N GLY A 89 6.68 -19.55 -7.53
CA GLY A 89 7.98 -19.86 -8.13
C GLY A 89 8.12 -19.53 -9.62
N ILE A 90 7.08 -18.98 -10.27
CA ILE A 90 7.18 -18.52 -11.67
C ILE A 90 7.92 -17.20 -11.73
N LEU A 91 7.60 -16.26 -10.86
CA LEU A 91 8.29 -14.97 -10.70
C LEU A 91 9.14 -14.98 -9.42
N PRO A 92 10.17 -14.14 -9.32
CA PRO A 92 11.11 -14.15 -8.19
C PRO A 92 10.40 -13.95 -6.83
N ILE A 93 9.50 -12.96 -6.75
CA ILE A 93 8.76 -12.66 -5.53
C ILE A 93 7.26 -12.73 -5.83
N PHE A 94 6.57 -13.61 -5.13
CA PHE A 94 5.11 -13.67 -5.10
C PHE A 94 4.63 -13.24 -3.71
N SER A 95 3.81 -12.18 -3.66
CA SER A 95 3.22 -11.64 -2.43
C SER A 95 1.75 -11.99 -2.36
N LEU A 96 1.30 -12.45 -1.20
CA LEU A 96 -0.11 -12.63 -0.87
C LEU A 96 -0.58 -11.45 -0.04
N ASP A 97 -1.64 -10.78 -0.49
CA ASP A 97 -2.24 -9.68 0.24
C ASP A 97 -3.50 -10.16 0.97
N LEU A 98 -3.49 -10.03 2.29
CA LEU A 98 -4.59 -10.34 3.19
C LEU A 98 -5.12 -9.04 3.81
N ILE A 99 -6.38 -9.04 4.20
CA ILE A 99 -6.98 -7.97 4.99
C ILE A 99 -7.43 -8.56 6.33
N PHE A 100 -7.15 -7.86 7.40
CA PHE A 100 -7.60 -8.23 8.73
C PHE A 100 -8.52 -7.15 9.34
N ASN A 101 -9.18 -7.49 10.44
CA ASN A 101 -10.14 -6.66 11.15
C ASN A 101 -11.40 -6.36 10.32
N PHE A 102 -11.91 -7.37 9.58
CA PHE A 102 -13.27 -7.27 9.03
C PHE A 102 -14.30 -7.21 10.17
N PRO A 103 -15.38 -6.44 10.02
CA PRO A 103 -16.51 -6.51 10.95
C PRO A 103 -16.94 -7.96 11.17
N SER A 104 -17.12 -8.36 12.43
CA SER A 104 -17.45 -9.73 12.85
C SER A 104 -16.39 -10.82 12.52
N GLN A 105 -15.20 -10.49 12.07
CA GLN A 105 -14.12 -11.48 11.93
C GLN A 105 -13.73 -12.01 13.32
N THR A 106 -13.65 -13.32 13.42
CA THR A 106 -13.17 -13.99 14.64
C THR A 106 -11.66 -14.17 14.61
N GLU A 107 -11.06 -14.36 15.79
CA GLU A 107 -9.64 -14.71 15.92
C GLU A 107 -9.31 -16.03 15.21
N GLU A 108 -10.23 -17.00 15.26
CA GLU A 108 -10.07 -18.28 14.59
C GLU A 108 -10.00 -18.14 13.07
N GLN A 109 -10.87 -17.30 12.47
CA GLN A 109 -10.83 -16.98 11.03
C GLN A 109 -9.52 -16.33 10.65
N LEU A 110 -9.05 -15.34 11.44
CA LEU A 110 -7.75 -14.70 11.22
C LEU A 110 -6.61 -15.73 11.26
N LEU A 111 -6.54 -16.54 12.33
CA LEU A 111 -5.50 -17.55 12.47
C LEU A 111 -5.52 -18.60 11.35
N ASN A 112 -6.71 -18.95 10.86
CA ASN A 112 -6.84 -19.83 9.71
C ASN A 112 -6.29 -19.21 8.43
N ASP A 113 -6.59 -17.93 8.15
CA ASP A 113 -6.03 -17.20 7.02
C ASP A 113 -4.50 -17.17 7.06
N LEU A 114 -3.93 -16.86 8.25
CA LEU A 114 -2.47 -16.83 8.44
C LEU A 114 -1.82 -18.22 8.26
N LYS A 115 -2.46 -19.28 8.77
CA LYS A 115 -1.98 -20.66 8.60
C LYS A 115 -1.96 -21.06 7.13
N ILE A 116 -3.03 -20.80 6.39
CA ILE A 116 -3.11 -21.11 4.96
C ILE A 116 -2.04 -20.33 4.20
N ALA A 117 -1.91 -19.02 4.45
CA ALA A 117 -0.90 -18.20 3.80
C ALA A 117 0.51 -18.70 4.08
N LYS A 118 0.83 -19.05 5.34
CA LYS A 118 2.14 -19.60 5.73
C LYS A 118 2.42 -20.96 5.09
N ASN A 119 1.41 -21.84 5.00
CA ASN A 119 1.55 -23.17 4.39
C ASN A 119 1.77 -23.11 2.88
N LEU A 120 1.20 -22.10 2.20
CA LEU A 120 1.45 -21.85 0.77
C LEU A 120 2.90 -21.38 0.53
N ALA A 121 3.56 -20.86 1.56
CA ALA A 121 4.95 -20.40 1.54
C ALA A 121 5.30 -19.44 0.39
N PRO A 122 4.53 -18.37 0.16
CA PRO A 122 4.93 -17.33 -0.78
C PRO A 122 6.18 -16.61 -0.24
N GLN A 123 6.92 -15.95 -1.11
CA GLN A 123 8.10 -15.19 -0.70
C GLN A 123 7.75 -14.01 0.22
N GLN A 124 6.53 -13.47 0.07
CA GLN A 124 6.06 -12.34 0.87
C GLN A 124 4.57 -12.47 1.23
N ILE A 125 4.19 -11.99 2.40
CA ILE A 125 2.81 -11.89 2.87
C ILE A 125 2.60 -10.46 3.36
N THR A 126 1.58 -9.80 2.83
CA THR A 126 1.18 -8.46 3.27
C THR A 126 -0.19 -8.54 3.94
N THR A 127 -0.32 -7.95 5.13
CA THR A 127 -1.56 -7.99 5.93
C THR A 127 -2.03 -6.58 6.19
N TYR A 128 -2.98 -6.10 5.39
CA TYR A 128 -3.54 -4.75 5.54
C TYR A 128 -4.65 -4.70 6.59
N PRO A 129 -4.68 -3.71 7.48
CA PRO A 129 -5.89 -3.44 8.25
C PRO A 129 -7.02 -3.01 7.31
N LEU A 130 -8.26 -3.37 7.62
CA LEU A 130 -9.41 -2.94 6.81
C LEU A 130 -9.51 -1.41 6.82
N MET A 131 -9.35 -0.81 5.64
CA MET A 131 -9.46 0.64 5.46
C MET A 131 -10.91 1.04 5.24
N LYS A 132 -11.43 1.93 6.07
CA LYS A 132 -12.82 2.42 6.04
C LYS A 132 -12.82 3.92 5.76
N SER A 133 -12.99 4.30 4.51
CA SER A 133 -13.19 5.71 4.16
C SER A 133 -14.65 6.12 4.39
N ASN A 134 -14.91 7.43 4.53
CA ASN A 134 -16.27 7.95 4.60
C ASN A 134 -17.14 7.57 3.40
N LEU A 135 -16.53 7.25 2.26
CA LEU A 135 -17.21 6.81 1.03
C LEU A 135 -17.53 5.31 1.04
N THR A 136 -16.77 4.51 1.77
CA THR A 136 -16.91 3.04 1.76
C THR A 136 -17.58 2.50 3.02
N LYS A 137 -17.60 3.24 4.13
CA LYS A 137 -18.10 2.78 5.44
C LYS A 137 -19.52 2.23 5.39
N ASP A 138 -20.43 2.89 4.64
CA ASP A 138 -21.83 2.47 4.56
C ASP A 138 -21.99 1.17 3.75
N ASN A 139 -21.20 1.00 2.70
CA ASN A 139 -21.16 -0.25 1.91
C ASN A 139 -20.54 -1.39 2.71
N ILE A 140 -19.49 -1.11 3.47
CA ILE A 140 -18.86 -2.06 4.39
C ILE A 140 -19.86 -2.49 5.45
N ALA A 141 -20.57 -1.52 6.09
CA ALA A 141 -21.58 -1.82 7.11
C ALA A 141 -22.73 -2.66 6.56
N LYS A 142 -23.17 -2.43 5.32
CA LYS A 142 -24.22 -3.22 4.66
C LYS A 142 -23.80 -4.65 4.35
N SER A 143 -22.56 -4.86 3.91
CA SER A 143 -22.07 -6.17 3.45
C SER A 143 -21.45 -7.00 4.57
N LEU A 144 -20.73 -6.37 5.49
CA LEU A 144 -19.93 -7.02 6.53
C LEU A 144 -20.52 -6.84 7.94
N GLY A 145 -21.51 -5.96 8.09
CA GLY A 145 -22.08 -5.58 9.39
C GLY A 145 -21.33 -4.41 10.04
N VAL A 146 -21.91 -3.93 11.14
CA VAL A 146 -21.30 -2.87 11.95
C VAL A 146 -20.35 -3.50 12.97
N GLU A 147 -19.16 -2.95 13.08
CA GLU A 147 -18.19 -3.37 14.08
C GLU A 147 -18.69 -3.05 15.49
N THR A 148 -18.80 -4.07 16.33
CA THR A 148 -19.23 -3.93 17.72
C THR A 148 -18.06 -3.78 18.68
N LYS A 149 -16.85 -4.18 18.26
CA LYS A 149 -15.61 -4.11 19.03
C LYS A 149 -14.43 -3.96 18.08
N ASP A 150 -13.62 -2.96 18.31
CA ASP A 150 -12.36 -2.80 17.59
C ASP A 150 -11.31 -3.80 18.12
N ASN A 151 -10.91 -4.74 17.28
CA ASN A 151 -9.89 -5.74 17.59
C ASN A 151 -8.58 -5.48 16.82
N GLU A 152 -8.44 -4.35 16.12
CA GLU A 152 -7.34 -4.11 15.18
C GLU A 152 -5.97 -4.28 15.83
N PHE A 153 -5.74 -3.65 16.99
CA PHE A 153 -4.47 -3.81 17.70
C PHE A 153 -4.21 -5.26 18.14
N LYS A 154 -5.22 -5.92 18.69
CA LYS A 154 -5.10 -7.34 19.10
C LYS A 154 -4.76 -8.23 17.92
N TYR A 155 -5.43 -8.04 16.78
CA TYR A 155 -5.18 -8.83 15.57
C TYR A 155 -3.81 -8.52 14.98
N TYR A 156 -3.38 -7.27 15.00
CA TYR A 156 -2.03 -6.88 14.61
C TYR A 156 -0.95 -7.60 15.46
N GLN A 157 -1.13 -7.68 16.77
CA GLN A 157 -0.23 -8.42 17.66
C GLN A 157 -0.21 -9.91 17.32
N ILE A 158 -1.38 -10.52 17.05
CA ILE A 158 -1.47 -11.93 16.64
C ILE A 158 -0.68 -12.16 15.35
N ILE A 159 -0.86 -11.30 14.33
CA ILE A 159 -0.16 -11.37 13.04
C ILE A 159 1.36 -11.30 13.25
N ARG A 160 1.84 -10.30 13.97
CA ARG A 160 3.28 -10.15 14.25
C ARG A 160 3.87 -11.37 14.98
N ASN A 161 3.19 -11.88 15.98
CA ASN A 161 3.61 -13.07 16.71
C ASN A 161 3.60 -14.33 15.83
N PHE A 162 2.62 -14.44 14.93
CA PHE A 162 2.50 -15.55 14.00
C PHE A 162 3.64 -15.59 12.97
N PHE A 163 4.07 -14.42 12.49
CA PHE A 163 5.15 -14.25 11.53
C PHE A 163 6.49 -13.82 12.17
N LYS A 164 6.70 -14.07 13.46
CA LYS A 164 7.95 -13.70 14.15
C LYS A 164 9.22 -14.28 13.52
N ASP A 165 9.09 -15.39 12.79
CA ASP A 165 10.19 -16.05 12.08
C ASP A 165 10.45 -15.45 10.70
N TYR A 166 9.60 -14.55 10.24
CA TYR A 166 9.75 -13.80 8.99
C TYR A 166 10.46 -12.48 9.25
N GLN A 167 11.11 -11.95 8.22
CA GLN A 167 11.59 -10.58 8.24
C GLN A 167 10.41 -9.63 8.06
N GLN A 168 10.12 -8.79 9.05
CA GLN A 168 9.16 -7.70 8.89
C GLN A 168 9.80 -6.57 8.09
N ASN A 169 9.25 -6.24 6.93
CA ASN A 169 9.79 -5.20 6.03
C ASN A 169 9.26 -3.80 6.39
N ASN A 170 7.99 -3.74 6.76
CA ASN A 170 7.30 -2.53 7.22
C ASN A 170 6.14 -2.92 8.17
N GLY A 171 5.26 -1.99 8.47
CA GLY A 171 4.17 -2.20 9.43
C GLY A 171 3.27 -3.40 9.14
N TRP A 172 3.12 -3.83 7.88
CA TRP A 172 2.20 -4.90 7.49
C TRP A 172 2.77 -5.96 6.53
N SER A 173 4.03 -5.86 6.12
CA SER A 173 4.66 -6.78 5.17
C SER A 173 5.72 -7.65 5.82
N PHE A 174 5.69 -8.95 5.50
CA PHE A 174 6.56 -9.99 6.05
C PHE A 174 7.14 -10.82 4.91
N SER A 175 8.46 -11.02 4.90
CA SER A 175 9.19 -11.79 3.90
C SER A 175 9.91 -12.97 4.49
N LEU A 176 10.03 -14.06 3.72
CA LEU A 176 10.82 -15.23 4.11
C LEU A 176 12.31 -14.90 4.21
N GLU A 177 12.80 -14.09 3.28
CA GLU A 177 14.21 -13.71 3.21
C GLU A 177 14.40 -12.23 3.53
N LYS A 178 15.61 -11.87 3.94
CA LYS A 178 16.03 -10.49 4.16
C LYS A 178 16.23 -9.77 2.83
N ASN A 179 16.01 -8.44 2.84
CA ASN A 179 16.26 -7.55 1.70
C ASN A 179 15.42 -7.86 0.45
N GLN A 180 14.23 -8.45 0.60
CA GLN A 180 13.27 -8.54 -0.49
C GLN A 180 12.64 -7.18 -0.79
N LEU A 181 12.16 -7.02 -2.03
CA LEU A 181 11.46 -5.82 -2.48
C LEU A 181 10.33 -5.44 -1.53
N ASN A 182 10.27 -4.16 -1.21
CA ASN A 182 9.20 -3.62 -0.38
C ASN A 182 7.92 -3.51 -1.21
N ASP A 183 6.78 -3.80 -0.61
CA ASP A 183 5.47 -3.61 -1.22
C ASP A 183 5.09 -2.13 -1.32
N GLU A 184 5.58 -1.30 -0.40
CA GLU A 184 5.28 0.12 -0.33
C GLU A 184 6.43 0.97 -0.90
N TYR A 185 6.29 1.40 -2.15
CA TYR A 185 7.29 2.25 -2.79
C TYR A 185 7.52 3.58 -2.05
N VAL A 186 6.49 4.11 -1.39
CA VAL A 186 6.58 5.36 -0.62
C VAL A 186 7.52 5.26 0.59
N SER A 187 7.76 4.07 1.13
CA SER A 187 8.73 3.86 2.21
C SER A 187 10.16 3.68 1.70
N SER A 188 10.34 3.50 0.42
CA SER A 188 11.65 3.33 -0.23
C SER A 188 12.09 4.53 -1.04
N HIS A 189 11.14 5.34 -1.51
CA HIS A 189 11.40 6.48 -2.39
C HIS A 189 10.65 7.71 -1.90
N HIS A 190 11.40 8.79 -1.64
CA HIS A 190 10.82 10.06 -1.19
C HIS A 190 10.10 10.80 -2.31
N GLU A 191 10.48 10.55 -3.55
CA GLU A 191 9.88 11.13 -4.74
C GLU A 191 9.54 10.03 -5.74
N TYR A 192 8.48 10.24 -6.49
CA TYR A 192 8.02 9.30 -7.51
C TYR A 192 7.25 10.01 -8.62
N LEU A 193 7.39 9.50 -9.85
CA LEU A 193 6.66 9.94 -11.02
C LEU A 193 5.55 8.95 -11.37
N GLY A 194 4.31 9.44 -11.37
CA GLY A 194 3.14 8.69 -11.81
C GLY A 194 2.93 8.78 -13.31
N VAL A 195 2.95 7.65 -13.98
CA VAL A 195 2.67 7.52 -15.42
C VAL A 195 1.37 6.75 -15.60
N GLY A 196 0.48 7.26 -16.46
CA GLY A 196 -0.83 6.66 -16.72
C GLY A 196 -1.99 7.48 -16.15
N SER A 197 -3.22 7.09 -16.51
CA SER A 197 -4.44 7.76 -16.04
C SER A 197 -4.60 7.56 -14.54
N GLY A 198 -4.99 8.61 -13.82
CA GLY A 198 -5.21 8.60 -12.38
C GLY A 198 -3.96 8.37 -11.53
N ALA A 199 -2.76 8.37 -12.13
CA ALA A 199 -1.52 8.24 -11.39
C ALA A 199 -1.17 9.52 -10.64
N PHE A 200 -0.52 9.35 -9.48
CA PHE A 200 0.01 10.44 -8.66
C PHE A 200 1.53 10.54 -8.85
N SER A 201 2.03 11.77 -8.87
CA SER A 201 3.46 12.06 -8.74
C SER A 201 3.70 12.87 -7.47
N PHE A 202 4.82 12.63 -6.80
CA PHE A 202 5.30 13.51 -5.74
C PHE A 202 6.75 13.88 -6.06
N LEU A 203 6.95 15.13 -6.47
CA LEU A 203 8.23 15.64 -6.96
C LEU A 203 8.43 17.05 -6.41
N ASP A 204 9.61 17.36 -5.91
CA ASP A 204 9.99 18.69 -5.39
C ASP A 204 8.96 19.27 -4.38
N GLY A 205 8.36 18.42 -3.57
CA GLY A 205 7.32 18.80 -2.61
C GLY A 205 5.97 19.15 -3.23
N GLU A 206 5.73 18.73 -4.45
CA GLU A 206 4.46 18.90 -5.15
C GLU A 206 3.80 17.55 -5.44
N LEU A 207 2.54 17.40 -5.03
CA LEU A 207 1.69 16.30 -5.44
C LEU A 207 0.97 16.67 -6.72
N LEU A 208 1.18 15.90 -7.78
CA LEU A 208 0.53 16.06 -9.07
C LEU A 208 -0.42 14.88 -9.31
N ILE A 209 -1.55 15.14 -9.94
CA ILE A 209 -2.58 14.13 -10.20
C ILE A 209 -2.92 14.14 -11.67
N ASN A 210 -2.77 13.00 -12.34
CA ASN A 210 -3.17 12.82 -13.73
C ASN A 210 -4.67 12.63 -13.88
N ALA A 211 -5.21 13.00 -15.04
CA ALA A 211 -6.60 12.76 -15.41
C ALA A 211 -6.99 11.28 -15.23
N PHE A 212 -8.15 11.03 -14.62
CA PHE A 212 -8.63 9.67 -14.36
C PHE A 212 -9.34 9.05 -15.56
N ASP A 213 -10.08 9.86 -16.33
CA ASP A 213 -10.72 9.37 -17.55
C ASP A 213 -9.64 9.05 -18.61
N LEU A 214 -9.74 7.87 -19.23
CA LEU A 214 -8.75 7.41 -20.20
C LEU A 214 -8.70 8.28 -21.46
N ASN A 215 -9.86 8.76 -21.93
CA ASN A 215 -9.94 9.59 -23.13
C ASN A 215 -9.38 10.99 -22.84
N ASP A 216 -9.74 11.57 -21.70
CA ASP A 216 -9.19 12.86 -21.25
C ASP A 216 -7.68 12.77 -21.06
N TYR A 217 -7.18 11.72 -20.42
CA TYR A 217 -5.75 11.47 -20.26
C TYR A 217 -5.04 11.39 -21.61
N ALA A 218 -5.54 10.54 -22.52
CA ALA A 218 -4.95 10.37 -23.85
C ALA A 218 -4.95 11.68 -24.65
N LYS A 219 -6.06 12.42 -24.65
CA LYS A 219 -6.19 13.71 -25.31
C LYS A 219 -5.20 14.73 -24.76
N MET A 220 -5.10 14.84 -23.41
CA MET A 220 -4.17 15.78 -22.78
C MET A 220 -2.71 15.47 -23.12
N ILE A 221 -2.32 14.19 -23.12
CA ILE A 221 -0.97 13.78 -23.52
C ILE A 221 -0.68 14.17 -24.98
N GLN A 222 -1.65 13.92 -25.89
CA GLN A 222 -1.48 14.25 -27.31
C GLN A 222 -1.38 15.76 -27.57
N GLU A 223 -2.21 16.56 -26.89
CA GLU A 223 -2.30 18.01 -27.13
C GLU A 223 -1.28 18.82 -26.32
N LYS A 224 -1.01 18.41 -25.08
CA LYS A 224 -0.26 19.21 -24.10
C LYS A 224 1.02 18.55 -23.60
N GLN A 225 1.27 17.29 -23.96
CA GLN A 225 2.38 16.46 -23.44
C GLN A 225 2.36 16.28 -21.90
N ASN A 226 1.24 16.61 -21.26
CA ASN A 226 1.04 16.59 -19.82
C ASN A 226 -0.44 16.34 -19.51
N ALA A 227 -0.74 15.45 -18.59
CA ALA A 227 -2.11 15.11 -18.21
C ALA A 227 -2.45 15.47 -16.75
N ASN A 228 -1.69 16.36 -16.12
CA ASN A 228 -1.95 16.79 -14.75
C ASN A 228 -3.21 17.66 -14.69
N ILE A 229 -4.19 17.24 -13.88
CA ILE A 229 -5.45 17.97 -13.66
C ILE A 229 -5.49 18.69 -12.31
N ALA A 230 -4.60 18.33 -11.39
CA ALA A 230 -4.50 18.95 -10.08
C ALA A 230 -3.07 18.93 -9.57
N LYS A 231 -2.79 19.90 -8.69
CA LYS A 231 -1.50 20.09 -8.04
C LYS A 231 -1.73 20.59 -6.60
N ALA A 232 -0.95 20.05 -5.66
CA ALA A 232 -0.85 20.58 -4.30
C ALA A 232 0.62 20.74 -3.93
N SER A 233 0.98 21.89 -3.35
CA SER A 233 2.35 22.17 -2.90
C SER A 233 2.42 22.05 -1.38
N PHE A 234 3.46 21.42 -0.88
CA PHE A 234 3.71 21.19 0.53
C PHE A 234 4.87 22.05 1.03
N THR A 235 4.74 22.51 2.26
CA THR A 235 5.84 23.19 2.95
C THR A 235 6.95 22.18 3.26
N ARG A 236 8.18 22.69 3.44
CA ARG A 236 9.31 21.86 3.85
C ARG A 236 9.01 21.01 5.08
N LYS A 237 8.32 21.57 6.08
CA LYS A 237 7.98 20.83 7.30
C LYS A 237 6.99 19.68 7.04
N GLU A 238 6.02 19.88 6.17
CA GLU A 238 5.08 18.83 5.76
C GLU A 238 5.80 17.70 5.00
N ILE A 239 6.76 18.04 4.14
CA ILE A 239 7.60 17.06 3.44
C ILE A 239 8.42 16.24 4.44
N ILE A 240 9.07 16.89 5.42
CA ILE A 240 9.83 16.20 6.47
C ILE A 240 8.91 15.26 7.28
N LYS A 241 7.70 15.69 7.65
CA LYS A 241 6.71 14.84 8.34
C LYS A 241 6.29 13.64 7.51
N TYR A 242 6.01 13.85 6.23
CA TYR A 242 5.62 12.77 5.31
C TYR A 242 6.74 11.72 5.20
N ILE A 243 7.98 12.13 4.95
CA ILE A 243 9.11 11.22 4.83
C ILE A 243 9.38 10.53 6.19
N PHE A 244 9.27 11.26 7.30
CA PHE A 244 9.37 10.67 8.63
C PHE A 244 8.33 9.57 8.86
N LEU A 245 7.06 9.81 8.49
CA LEU A 245 5.99 8.83 8.59
C LEU A 245 6.30 7.56 7.78
N THR A 246 6.69 7.73 6.52
CA THR A 246 6.93 6.60 5.60
C THR A 246 8.16 5.79 6.01
N GLU A 247 9.24 6.41 6.47
CA GLU A 247 10.43 5.70 6.97
C GLU A 247 10.17 5.02 8.33
N MET A 248 9.47 5.70 9.27
CA MET A 248 9.13 5.09 10.56
C MET A 248 8.11 3.95 10.42
N PHE A 249 7.33 3.93 9.37
CA PHE A 249 6.48 2.80 9.03
C PHE A 249 7.29 1.52 8.73
N ALA A 250 8.52 1.65 8.22
CA ALA A 250 9.48 0.54 8.14
C ALA A 250 10.17 0.21 9.50
N GLY A 251 9.83 0.94 10.57
CA GLY A 251 10.22 0.63 11.95
C GLY A 251 11.49 1.30 12.44
N LYS A 252 12.28 1.94 11.56
CA LYS A 252 13.58 2.51 11.95
C LYS A 252 14.03 3.64 11.04
N ILE A 253 14.52 4.72 11.64
CA ILE A 253 15.22 5.82 10.92
C ILE A 253 16.64 5.96 11.47
N GLN A 254 17.63 6.02 10.60
CA GLN A 254 18.99 6.46 10.93
C GLN A 254 19.02 7.99 10.87
N ILE A 255 19.17 8.67 12.03
CA ILE A 255 19.01 10.12 12.17
C ILE A 255 19.99 10.88 11.27
N ASP A 256 21.27 10.49 11.28
CA ASP A 256 22.29 11.18 10.48
C ASP A 256 22.01 11.06 8.97
N LYS A 257 21.60 9.85 8.51
CA LYS A 257 21.22 9.63 7.11
C LYS A 257 20.01 10.45 6.72
N PHE A 258 18.98 10.48 7.56
CA PHE A 258 17.77 11.28 7.34
C PHE A 258 18.12 12.78 7.23
N ASN A 259 18.91 13.27 8.19
CA ASN A 259 19.35 14.68 8.24
C ASN A 259 20.17 15.06 7.01
N GLN A 260 21.08 14.18 6.59
CA GLN A 260 21.90 14.40 5.41
C GLN A 260 21.05 14.39 4.12
N THR A 261 20.15 13.41 3.97
CA THR A 261 19.30 13.27 2.78
C THR A 261 18.38 14.48 2.61
N LEU A 262 17.77 14.96 3.70
CA LEU A 262 16.83 16.07 3.66
C LEU A 262 17.47 17.43 3.98
N ASN A 263 18.77 17.46 4.24
CA ASN A 263 19.48 18.65 4.68
C ASN A 263 18.74 19.37 5.83
N CYS A 264 18.37 18.63 6.89
CA CYS A 264 17.60 19.12 8.03
C CYS A 264 18.20 18.66 9.37
N ASP A 265 17.63 19.11 10.47
CA ASP A 265 17.84 18.59 11.80
C ASP A 265 16.50 18.00 12.28
N LEU A 266 16.33 16.69 12.12
CA LEU A 266 15.09 15.97 12.44
C LEU A 266 14.61 16.25 13.88
N GLU A 267 15.54 16.27 14.85
CA GLU A 267 15.19 16.44 16.27
C GLU A 267 14.71 17.88 16.58
N LYS A 268 15.13 18.87 15.82
CA LYS A 268 14.61 20.25 15.91
C LYS A 268 13.32 20.43 15.13
N GLU A 269 13.29 19.96 13.89
CA GLU A 269 12.13 20.13 12.98
C GLU A 269 10.86 19.47 13.53
N LEU A 270 10.99 18.26 14.08
CA LEU A 270 9.89 17.47 14.61
C LEU A 270 9.94 17.31 16.14
N PHE A 271 10.47 18.31 16.86
CA PHE A 271 10.65 18.22 18.31
C PHE A 271 9.36 17.82 19.07
N LYS A 272 8.22 18.44 18.73
CA LYS A 272 6.94 18.17 19.42
C LYS A 272 6.43 16.78 19.13
N GLU A 273 6.48 16.37 17.88
CA GLU A 273 6.08 15.05 17.40
C GLU A 273 6.94 13.96 18.04
N LEU A 274 8.25 14.13 18.03
CA LEU A 274 9.19 13.19 18.65
C LEU A 274 9.06 13.12 20.18
N LEU A 275 8.78 14.25 20.83
CA LEU A 275 8.51 14.27 22.27
C LEU A 275 7.26 13.46 22.61
N GLY A 276 6.15 13.66 21.87
CA GLY A 276 4.92 12.90 22.06
C GLY A 276 5.13 11.40 21.86
N LEU A 277 5.84 11.02 20.79
CA LEU A 277 6.16 9.61 20.48
C LEU A 277 7.09 8.97 21.54
N LYS A 278 8.02 9.73 22.13
CA LYS A 278 8.88 9.25 23.23
C LYS A 278 8.09 9.09 24.55
N ILE A 279 7.24 10.07 24.90
CA ILE A 279 6.41 10.02 26.11
C ILE A 279 5.44 8.83 26.07
N SER A 280 4.85 8.55 24.89
CA SER A 280 3.96 7.39 24.69
C SER A 280 4.70 6.06 24.57
N ASN A 281 6.03 6.03 24.71
CA ASN A 281 6.86 4.86 24.44
C ASN A 281 6.69 4.25 23.04
N ALA A 282 6.23 5.03 22.07
CA ALA A 282 6.10 4.58 20.69
C ALA A 282 7.46 4.42 19.99
N ILE A 283 8.42 5.29 20.34
CA ILE A 283 9.79 5.24 19.79
C ILE A 283 10.83 5.34 20.89
N LYS A 284 12.01 4.77 20.61
CA LYS A 284 13.24 4.97 21.39
C LYS A 284 14.37 5.41 20.49
N LYS A 285 15.34 6.14 21.06
CA LYS A 285 16.61 6.46 20.39
C LYS A 285 17.67 5.47 20.83
N GLU A 286 18.30 4.79 19.89
CA GLU A 286 19.31 3.79 20.15
C GLU A 286 20.35 3.81 19.03
N ASN A 287 21.63 3.93 19.38
CA ASN A 287 22.77 3.93 18.44
C ASN A 287 22.59 4.87 17.25
N GLY A 288 22.14 6.13 17.48
CA GLY A 288 21.93 7.13 16.42
C GLY A 288 20.69 6.88 15.55
N ALA A 289 19.84 5.92 15.91
CA ALA A 289 18.60 5.64 15.22
C ALA A 289 17.37 5.89 16.12
N LEU A 290 16.26 6.23 15.49
CA LEU A 290 14.92 6.11 16.06
C LEU A 290 14.37 4.72 15.69
N ILE A 291 13.86 4.00 16.68
CA ILE A 291 13.33 2.64 16.51
C ILE A 291 11.95 2.58 17.16
N THR A 292 10.98 1.98 16.45
CA THR A 292 9.64 1.77 17.00
C THR A 292 9.63 0.69 18.09
N SER A 293 8.81 0.90 19.11
CA SER A 293 8.35 -0.20 19.98
C SER A 293 7.28 -1.03 19.26
N GLU A 294 6.77 -2.07 19.87
CA GLU A 294 5.62 -2.82 19.34
C GLU A 294 4.39 -1.93 19.18
N PHE A 295 4.08 -1.15 20.22
CA PHE A 295 3.00 -0.17 20.17
C PHE A 295 3.26 0.91 19.11
N GLY A 296 4.50 1.40 19.02
CA GLY A 296 4.88 2.38 18.01
C GLY A 296 4.74 1.86 16.59
N GLN A 297 5.09 0.60 16.35
CA GLN A 297 4.90 0.00 15.03
C GLN A 297 3.41 -0.03 14.63
N TYR A 298 2.53 -0.40 15.57
CA TYR A 298 1.09 -0.32 15.33
C TYR A 298 0.60 1.12 15.12
N LEU A 299 1.11 2.09 15.90
CA LEU A 299 0.77 3.50 15.71
C LEU A 299 1.09 3.96 14.29
N PHE A 300 2.26 3.59 13.75
CA PHE A 300 2.61 3.91 12.37
C PHE A 300 1.75 3.15 11.35
N VAL A 301 1.26 1.96 11.65
CA VAL A 301 0.23 1.27 10.84
C VAL A 301 -1.06 2.08 10.78
N VAL A 302 -1.53 2.60 11.93
CA VAL A 302 -2.74 3.44 11.98
C VAL A 302 -2.55 4.73 11.18
N LEU A 303 -1.42 5.41 11.34
CA LEU A 303 -1.11 6.64 10.60
C LEU A 303 -1.03 6.40 9.09
N MET A 304 -0.41 5.30 8.66
CA MET A 304 -0.36 4.92 7.23
C MET A 304 -1.74 4.54 6.71
N LYS A 305 -2.57 3.86 7.50
CA LYS A 305 -3.96 3.58 7.15
C LYS A 305 -4.74 4.87 6.90
N ASP A 306 -4.58 5.86 7.76
CA ASP A 306 -5.23 7.17 7.61
C ASP A 306 -4.70 7.92 6.37
N PHE A 307 -3.40 7.87 6.12
CA PHE A 307 -2.80 8.41 4.91
C PHE A 307 -3.41 7.79 3.63
N TYR A 308 -3.48 6.47 3.54
CA TYR A 308 -4.07 5.79 2.36
C TYR A 308 -5.57 6.04 2.24
N THR A 309 -6.30 6.10 3.36
CA THR A 309 -7.72 6.48 3.37
C THR A 309 -7.93 7.89 2.83
N GLY A 310 -7.06 8.84 3.18
CA GLY A 310 -7.03 10.18 2.63
C GLY A 310 -6.75 10.18 1.11
N MET A 311 -5.77 9.41 0.66
CA MET A 311 -5.46 9.27 -0.77
C MET A 311 -6.61 8.66 -1.57
N ASP A 312 -7.35 7.70 -1.00
CA ASP A 312 -8.55 7.13 -1.65
C ASP A 312 -9.68 8.14 -1.75
N LEU A 313 -9.83 9.01 -0.76
CA LEU A 313 -10.77 10.12 -0.84
C LEU A 313 -10.41 11.08 -1.98
N VAL A 314 -9.13 11.42 -2.12
CA VAL A 314 -8.63 12.24 -3.23
C VAL A 314 -8.92 11.56 -4.58
N ARG A 315 -8.63 10.27 -4.71
CA ARG A 315 -8.96 9.50 -5.93
C ARG A 315 -10.46 9.53 -6.25
N ALA A 316 -11.30 9.35 -5.26
CA ALA A 316 -12.75 9.36 -5.44
C ALA A 316 -13.27 10.71 -5.91
N VAL A 317 -12.74 11.80 -5.35
CA VAL A 317 -13.06 13.18 -5.75
C VAL A 317 -12.75 13.41 -7.23
N PHE A 318 -11.56 13.07 -7.69
CA PHE A 318 -11.14 13.30 -9.07
C PHE A 318 -11.74 12.31 -10.07
N ARG A 319 -12.06 11.10 -9.64
CA ARG A 319 -12.77 10.12 -10.47
C ARG A 319 -14.22 10.56 -10.76
N ASP A 320 -14.85 11.27 -9.82
CA ASP A 320 -16.23 11.76 -9.92
C ASP A 320 -16.26 13.30 -10.07
N SER A 321 -15.35 13.84 -10.88
CA SER A 321 -15.11 15.28 -11.07
C SER A 321 -16.34 16.10 -11.49
N LYS A 322 -17.44 15.44 -11.90
CA LYS A 322 -18.74 16.08 -12.16
C LYS A 322 -19.44 16.55 -10.87
N ARG A 323 -19.01 16.10 -9.69
CA ARG A 323 -19.68 16.38 -8.40
C ARG A 323 -19.02 17.45 -7.54
N LEU A 324 -17.76 17.80 -7.78
CA LEU A 324 -17.01 18.71 -6.90
C LEU A 324 -16.53 19.96 -7.62
N LYS A 325 -16.92 21.13 -7.10
CA LYS A 325 -16.36 22.41 -7.52
C LYS A 325 -14.98 22.58 -6.89
N ASN A 326 -14.01 23.10 -7.65
CA ASN A 326 -12.59 23.23 -7.31
C ASN A 326 -12.24 23.80 -5.89
N LYS A 327 -13.15 24.42 -5.18
CA LYS A 327 -12.91 25.01 -3.85
C LYS A 327 -12.90 23.99 -2.71
N ASP A 328 -13.57 22.85 -2.86
CA ASP A 328 -13.71 21.89 -1.78
C ASP A 328 -12.47 20.98 -1.64
N PHE A 329 -11.73 20.82 -2.73
CA PHE A 329 -10.56 19.94 -2.79
C PHE A 329 -9.38 20.43 -1.94
N ILE A 330 -9.01 21.70 -2.02
CA ILE A 330 -7.89 22.29 -1.26
C ILE A 330 -8.17 22.20 0.24
N ASN A 331 -9.43 22.36 0.65
CA ASN A 331 -9.81 22.26 2.05
C ASN A 331 -9.78 20.81 2.55
N ILE A 332 -10.26 19.84 1.77
CA ILE A 332 -10.22 18.41 2.11
C ILE A 332 -8.77 17.93 2.26
N MET A 333 -7.86 18.33 1.37
CA MET A 333 -6.45 17.97 1.47
C MET A 333 -5.78 18.60 2.69
N LYS A 334 -6.05 19.88 2.98
CA LYS A 334 -5.46 20.58 4.14
C LYS A 334 -5.99 20.03 5.47
N GLU A 335 -7.27 19.71 5.57
CA GLU A 335 -7.87 19.13 6.78
C GLU A 335 -7.31 17.73 7.08
N ASN A 336 -7.13 16.88 6.07
CA ASN A 336 -6.59 15.54 6.27
C ASN A 336 -5.07 15.50 6.53
N ILE A 337 -4.30 16.46 6.01
CA ILE A 337 -2.85 16.55 6.27
C ILE A 337 -2.56 17.28 7.60
N SER A 338 -3.41 18.20 8.03
CA SER A 338 -3.26 18.90 9.32
C SER A 338 -3.64 18.04 10.52
N SER A 339 -4.35 16.92 10.31
CA SER A 339 -4.70 15.95 11.35
C SER A 339 -3.63 14.86 11.56
N ILE A 340 -2.61 14.80 10.73
CA ILE A 340 -1.38 14.02 10.89
C ILE A 340 -0.31 14.90 11.53
#